data_18feda415af8f0df15d0ce44a1ed8764
#
_entry.id   18feda415af8f0df15d0ce44a1ed8764
#
_cell.length_a   1.000
_cell.length_b   1.000
_cell.length_c   1.000
_cell.angle_alpha   90.00
_cell.angle_beta   90.00
_cell.angle_gamma   90.00
#
_symmetry.space_group_name_H-M   'P 1'
#
loop_
_entity.id
_entity.type
_entity.pdbx_description
1 polymer ?
#
loop_
_entity_poly.entity_id
_entity_poly.type
_entity_poly.pdbx_seq_one_letter_code
_entity_poly.pdbx_strand_id
1 'polypeptide(L)'
;ILATSAAIMLASCSGLATGGSSAAEAKGCTAGATLDPSEAGLEQTRLCIKSGAKTHAFTVEIARSSQQQAKGMMFRTELADDKGMIFPFNEPRMASFWMKNTVIPLDIIFIRADGKIENIAANAVPYSTDPVESTAAVTAVLELRGGLSAEVGIKPGDTVRWTAK
;
A
#
# COMPACT_ATOMS: atom_id res chain seq x y z
N ILE A 1 -6.19 72.86 10.13
CA ILE A 1 -7.31 71.92 10.35
C ILE A 1 -6.94 70.60 9.63
N LEU A 2 -6.52 69.59 10.43
CA LEU A 2 -6.05 68.30 9.96
C LEU A 2 -7.27 67.35 9.68
N ALA A 3 -7.23 66.64 8.56
CA ALA A 3 -8.10 65.55 8.29
C ALA A 3 -7.24 64.31 8.11
N THR A 4 -7.35 63.39 9.05
CA THR A 4 -6.72 62.08 9.03
C THR A 4 -7.64 61.05 8.34
N SER A 5 -7.19 60.51 7.21
CA SER A 5 -7.86 59.41 6.52
C SER A 5 -7.29 58.08 7.02
N ALA A 6 -8.15 57.27 7.63
CA ALA A 6 -7.86 55.92 8.01
C ALA A 6 -8.13 54.94 6.82
N ALA A 7 -7.10 54.29 6.37
CA ALA A 7 -7.21 53.24 5.36
C ALA A 7 -7.49 51.90 6.04
N ILE A 8 -8.64 51.27 5.74
CA ILE A 8 -9.02 49.93 6.17
C ILE A 8 -8.46 48.94 5.14
N MET A 9 -7.48 48.15 5.55
CA MET A 9 -7.01 46.99 4.77
C MET A 9 -7.90 45.80 5.06
N LEU A 10 -8.64 45.37 4.05
CA LEU A 10 -9.31 44.07 4.04
C LEU A 10 -8.31 43.00 3.58
N ALA A 11 -7.89 42.16 4.50
CA ALA A 11 -7.13 40.97 4.21
C ALA A 11 -8.09 39.85 3.79
N SER A 12 -8.15 39.55 2.51
CA SER A 12 -8.84 38.34 1.99
C SER A 12 -7.94 37.13 2.15
N CYS A 13 -8.21 36.31 3.14
CA CYS A 13 -7.66 34.98 3.24
C CYS A 13 -8.49 34.00 2.38
N SER A 14 -8.06 33.79 1.13
CA SER A 14 -8.54 32.69 0.32
C SER A 14 -7.74 31.43 0.64
N GLY A 15 -8.20 30.64 1.60
CA GLY A 15 -7.66 29.32 1.87
C GLY A 15 -8.17 28.33 0.82
N LEU A 16 -7.36 27.99 -0.19
CA LEU A 16 -7.56 26.80 -0.99
C LEU A 16 -7.12 25.61 -0.14
N ALA A 17 -8.06 24.87 0.38
CA ALA A 17 -7.81 23.54 0.92
C ALA A 17 -7.66 22.57 -0.26
N THR A 18 -6.44 22.37 -0.73
CA THR A 18 -6.10 21.23 -1.58
C THR A 18 -6.01 20.00 -0.69
N GLY A 19 -7.06 19.21 -0.67
CA GLY A 19 -7.07 17.88 -0.06
C GLY A 19 -6.16 16.94 -0.85
N GLY A 20 -4.85 17.03 -0.64
CA GLY A 20 -3.89 16.02 -1.06
C GLY A 20 -3.87 14.92 -0.02
N SER A 21 -4.44 13.76 -0.32
CA SER A 21 -4.21 12.53 0.44
C SER A 21 -2.74 12.16 0.26
N SER A 22 -1.91 12.64 1.17
CA SER A 22 -0.49 12.32 1.21
C SER A 22 -0.35 11.01 1.97
N ALA A 23 0.04 9.95 1.25
CA ALA A 23 0.72 8.83 1.90
C ALA A 23 1.91 9.41 2.65
N ALA A 24 1.81 9.45 3.99
CA ALA A 24 2.74 10.19 4.82
C ALA A 24 4.17 9.69 4.60
N GLU A 25 5.05 10.57 4.12
CA GLU A 25 6.50 10.31 4.08
C GLU A 25 6.98 10.08 5.51
N ALA A 26 7.04 8.81 5.91
CA ALA A 26 7.44 8.46 7.26
C ALA A 26 8.96 8.59 7.39
N LYS A 27 9.42 9.70 7.92
CA LYS A 27 10.77 9.79 8.51
C LYS A 27 10.83 8.75 9.64
N GLY A 28 11.48 7.60 9.40
CA GLY A 28 11.68 6.56 10.39
C GLY A 28 10.55 5.51 10.46
N CYS A 29 10.18 4.88 9.33
CA CYS A 29 9.29 3.73 9.35
C CYS A 29 9.93 2.57 10.12
N THR A 30 9.33 2.14 11.23
CA THR A 30 9.74 0.95 11.99
C THR A 30 8.95 -0.25 11.46
N ALA A 31 9.59 -1.01 10.58
CA ALA A 31 9.01 -2.23 10.03
C ALA A 31 8.81 -3.30 11.11
N GLY A 32 7.76 -4.11 10.98
CA GLY A 32 7.52 -5.26 11.84
C GLY A 32 6.88 -4.95 13.19
N ALA A 33 6.44 -3.72 13.43
CA ALA A 33 5.62 -3.44 14.60
C ALA A 33 4.31 -4.22 14.52
N THR A 34 4.01 -5.03 15.56
CA THR A 34 2.72 -5.68 15.70
C THR A 34 1.68 -4.63 16.08
N LEU A 35 0.56 -4.66 15.41
CA LEU A 35 -0.56 -3.75 15.61
C LEU A 35 -1.78 -4.56 16.10
N ASP A 36 -2.80 -3.86 16.57
CA ASP A 36 -4.06 -4.50 16.90
C ASP A 36 -4.63 -5.23 15.67
N PRO A 37 -5.34 -6.37 15.86
CA PRO A 37 -5.98 -7.06 14.77
C PRO A 37 -6.92 -6.14 13.98
N SER A 38 -7.05 -6.41 12.68
CA SER A 38 -8.02 -5.69 11.84
C SER A 38 -9.46 -6.00 12.23
N GLU A 39 -10.42 -5.23 11.73
CA GLU A 39 -11.85 -5.52 11.88
C GLU A 39 -12.24 -6.90 11.34
N ALA A 40 -11.47 -7.42 10.37
CA ALA A 40 -11.64 -8.78 9.85
C ALA A 40 -10.97 -9.86 10.72
N GLY A 41 -10.37 -9.48 11.86
CA GLY A 41 -9.68 -10.37 12.80
C GLY A 41 -8.33 -10.90 12.31
N LEU A 42 -7.71 -10.26 11.30
CA LEU A 42 -6.38 -10.62 10.84
C LEU A 42 -5.30 -9.87 11.63
N GLU A 43 -4.17 -10.55 11.85
CA GLU A 43 -2.96 -9.88 12.37
C GLU A 43 -2.58 -8.72 11.46
N GLN A 44 -2.08 -7.64 12.06
CA GLN A 44 -1.56 -6.50 11.32
C GLN A 44 -0.12 -6.19 11.68
N THR A 45 0.62 -5.69 10.72
CA THR A 45 1.99 -5.23 10.95
C THR A 45 2.28 -3.94 10.18
N ARG A 46 3.32 -3.23 10.61
CA ARG A 46 3.88 -2.11 9.87
C ARG A 46 4.83 -2.62 8.79
N LEU A 47 4.54 -2.26 7.54
CA LEU A 47 5.38 -2.55 6.38
C LEU A 47 5.95 -1.25 5.84
N CYS A 48 7.24 -1.25 5.48
CA CYS A 48 7.94 -0.10 4.92
C CYS A 48 8.47 -0.43 3.53
N ILE A 49 8.25 0.45 2.57
CA ILE A 49 8.84 0.36 1.22
C ILE A 49 9.78 1.54 1.02
N LYS A 50 11.06 1.27 0.78
CA LYS A 50 12.05 2.28 0.45
C LYS A 50 12.19 2.39 -1.07
N SER A 51 11.80 3.54 -1.62
CA SER A 51 11.91 3.90 -3.02
C SER A 51 12.82 5.13 -3.16
N GLY A 52 14.04 4.94 -3.62
CA GLY A 52 15.02 6.01 -3.66
C GLY A 52 15.29 6.63 -2.30
N ALA A 53 15.07 7.95 -2.17
CA ALA A 53 15.20 8.70 -0.92
C ALA A 53 13.94 8.66 -0.04
N LYS A 54 12.81 8.18 -0.57
CA LYS A 54 11.52 8.14 0.12
C LYS A 54 11.30 6.81 0.81
N THR A 55 10.57 6.85 1.92
CA THR A 55 10.09 5.64 2.60
C THR A 55 8.59 5.76 2.82
N HIS A 56 7.86 4.78 2.28
CA HIS A 56 6.41 4.67 2.41
C HIS A 56 6.08 3.67 3.51
N ALA A 57 5.14 4.01 4.39
CA ALA A 57 4.71 3.18 5.50
C ALA A 57 3.26 2.74 5.31
N PHE A 58 3.04 1.43 5.44
CA PHE A 58 1.72 0.83 5.31
C PHE A 58 1.37 0.04 6.57
N THR A 59 0.10 0.01 6.93
CA THR A 59 -0.45 -0.96 7.86
C THR A 59 -1.03 -2.10 7.05
N VAL A 60 -0.44 -3.28 7.13
CA VAL A 60 -0.88 -4.42 6.32
C VAL A 60 -1.42 -5.55 7.18
N GLU A 61 -2.51 -6.15 6.74
CA GLU A 61 -3.01 -7.41 7.26
C GLU A 61 -2.12 -8.55 6.77
N ILE A 62 -1.97 -9.59 7.58
CA ILE A 62 -1.15 -10.76 7.25
C ILE A 62 -2.05 -11.95 6.97
N ALA A 63 -2.09 -12.42 5.73
CA ALA A 63 -2.80 -13.63 5.33
C ALA A 63 -1.87 -14.85 5.48
N ARG A 64 -1.88 -15.51 6.65
CA ARG A 64 -0.98 -16.66 6.93
C ARG A 64 -1.58 -18.01 6.53
N SER A 65 -2.83 -18.26 6.91
CA SER A 65 -3.45 -19.56 6.63
C SER A 65 -3.87 -19.66 5.16
N SER A 66 -3.96 -20.89 4.66
CA SER A 66 -4.45 -21.13 3.30
C SER A 66 -5.85 -20.55 3.07
N GLN A 67 -6.71 -20.56 4.09
CA GLN A 67 -8.04 -19.95 4.01
C GLN A 67 -7.96 -18.43 3.90
N GLN A 68 -7.10 -17.79 4.69
CA GLN A 68 -6.88 -16.33 4.62
C GLN A 68 -6.31 -15.94 3.25
N GLN A 69 -5.31 -16.68 2.76
CA GLN A 69 -4.72 -16.46 1.44
C GLN A 69 -5.73 -16.66 0.31
N ALA A 70 -6.57 -17.71 0.39
CA ALA A 70 -7.60 -17.96 -0.61
C ALA A 70 -8.69 -16.86 -0.62
N LYS A 71 -9.00 -16.27 0.54
CA LYS A 71 -9.96 -15.15 0.64
C LYS A 71 -9.34 -13.84 0.18
N GLY A 72 -8.12 -13.52 0.61
CA GLY A 72 -7.44 -12.27 0.28
C GLY A 72 -8.34 -11.03 0.43
N MET A 73 -8.33 -10.16 -0.57
CA MET A 73 -9.14 -8.94 -0.64
C MET A 73 -10.56 -9.14 -1.19
N MET A 74 -11.02 -10.40 -1.38
CA MET A 74 -12.36 -10.67 -1.91
C MET A 74 -13.45 -9.94 -1.12
N PHE A 75 -14.42 -9.38 -1.85
CA PHE A 75 -15.61 -8.70 -1.34
C PHE A 75 -15.35 -7.38 -0.60
N ARG A 76 -14.12 -6.88 -0.58
CA ARG A 76 -13.83 -5.55 -0.04
C ARG A 76 -14.19 -4.48 -1.06
N THR A 77 -14.90 -3.46 -0.60
CA THR A 77 -15.36 -2.35 -1.45
C THR A 77 -14.45 -1.14 -1.42
N GLU A 78 -13.49 -1.13 -0.49
CA GLU A 78 -12.53 -0.03 -0.34
C GLU A 78 -11.20 -0.54 0.25
N LEU A 79 -10.12 0.18 -0.04
CA LEU A 79 -8.81 -0.01 0.55
C LEU A 79 -8.12 1.36 0.64
N ALA A 80 -7.86 1.84 1.84
CA ALA A 80 -7.18 3.11 2.05
C ALA A 80 -5.72 3.08 1.58
N ASP A 81 -5.17 4.23 1.22
CA ASP A 81 -3.83 4.36 0.64
C ASP A 81 -2.70 3.89 1.57
N ASP A 82 -2.92 3.92 2.88
CA ASP A 82 -1.97 3.45 3.89
C ASP A 82 -2.22 2.01 4.34
N LYS A 83 -3.13 1.29 3.70
CA LYS A 83 -3.53 -0.09 4.01
C LYS A 83 -3.15 -1.07 2.91
N GLY A 84 -3.06 -2.35 3.28
CA GLY A 84 -2.79 -3.43 2.35
C GLY A 84 -2.94 -4.80 2.99
N MET A 85 -2.59 -5.83 2.23
CA MET A 85 -2.50 -7.20 2.71
C MET A 85 -1.23 -7.86 2.19
N ILE A 86 -0.50 -8.54 3.10
CA ILE A 86 0.69 -9.31 2.77
C ILE A 86 0.42 -10.80 2.87
N PHE A 87 0.89 -11.54 1.88
CA PHE A 87 0.75 -13.00 1.74
C PHE A 87 2.14 -13.62 1.84
N PRO A 88 2.60 -14.03 3.03
CA PRO A 88 3.90 -14.66 3.20
C PRO A 88 3.88 -16.11 2.72
N PHE A 89 4.99 -16.56 2.16
CA PHE A 89 5.23 -17.95 1.81
C PHE A 89 6.36 -18.53 2.68
N ASN A 90 6.22 -19.80 3.06
CA ASN A 90 7.24 -20.49 3.85
C ASN A 90 8.53 -20.74 3.04
N GLU A 91 8.38 -20.93 1.73
CA GLU A 91 9.48 -21.18 0.80
C GLU A 91 9.32 -20.31 -0.45
N PRO A 92 10.43 -19.87 -1.07
CA PRO A 92 10.37 -19.14 -2.32
C PRO A 92 9.66 -19.96 -3.42
N ARG A 93 8.71 -19.36 -4.12
CA ARG A 93 7.97 -20.01 -5.20
C ARG A 93 7.55 -19.02 -6.27
N MET A 94 7.27 -19.51 -7.48
CA MET A 94 6.48 -18.74 -8.44
C MET A 94 5.09 -18.51 -7.85
N ALA A 95 4.65 -17.27 -7.86
CA ALA A 95 3.34 -16.88 -7.32
C ALA A 95 2.40 -16.53 -8.47
N SER A 96 1.16 -16.99 -8.36
CA SER A 96 0.09 -16.69 -9.29
C SER A 96 -1.14 -16.27 -8.50
N PHE A 97 -1.69 -15.11 -8.85
CA PHE A 97 -2.84 -14.47 -8.22
C PHE A 97 -3.92 -14.20 -9.26
N TRP A 98 -5.12 -13.94 -8.83
CA TRP A 98 -6.25 -13.55 -9.65
C TRP A 98 -7.12 -12.54 -8.92
N MET A 99 -8.01 -11.86 -9.65
CA MET A 99 -8.94 -10.88 -9.08
C MET A 99 -10.36 -11.45 -8.88
N LYS A 100 -10.49 -12.78 -8.79
CA LYS A 100 -11.79 -13.43 -8.55
C LYS A 100 -12.46 -12.87 -7.31
N ASN A 101 -13.72 -12.45 -7.42
CA ASN A 101 -14.51 -11.85 -6.34
C ASN A 101 -13.87 -10.59 -5.70
N THR A 102 -12.87 -10.00 -6.32
CA THR A 102 -12.24 -8.76 -5.86
C THR A 102 -12.85 -7.59 -6.62
N VAL A 103 -13.51 -6.71 -5.88
CA VAL A 103 -14.40 -5.64 -6.41
C VAL A 103 -13.60 -4.38 -6.77
N ILE A 104 -12.50 -4.15 -6.06
CA ILE A 104 -11.63 -2.99 -6.22
C ILE A 104 -10.39 -3.34 -7.05
N PRO A 105 -9.84 -2.40 -7.82
CA PRO A 105 -8.56 -2.62 -8.48
C PRO A 105 -7.44 -2.70 -7.46
N LEU A 106 -6.43 -3.53 -7.72
CA LEU A 106 -5.28 -3.72 -6.83
C LEU A 106 -3.96 -3.58 -7.59
N ASP A 107 -2.94 -3.09 -6.89
CA ASP A 107 -1.55 -3.29 -7.26
C ASP A 107 -1.04 -4.56 -6.57
N ILE A 108 -0.65 -5.57 -7.34
CA ILE A 108 -0.13 -6.84 -6.84
C ILE A 108 1.39 -6.81 -6.96
N ILE A 109 2.09 -6.74 -5.83
CA ILE A 109 3.52 -6.51 -5.72
C ILE A 109 4.20 -7.80 -5.28
N PHE A 110 5.07 -8.36 -6.11
CA PHE A 110 5.78 -9.60 -5.85
C PHE A 110 7.15 -9.31 -5.20
N ILE A 111 7.46 -9.98 -4.05
CA ILE A 111 8.61 -9.66 -3.20
C ILE A 111 9.52 -10.88 -3.08
N ARG A 112 10.81 -10.71 -3.45
CA ARG A 112 11.83 -11.75 -3.37
C ARG A 112 12.33 -11.96 -1.93
N ALA A 113 13.11 -13.04 -1.75
CA ALA A 113 13.74 -13.39 -0.47
C ALA A 113 14.71 -12.32 0.07
N ASP A 114 15.33 -11.51 -0.82
CA ASP A 114 16.18 -10.39 -0.46
C ASP A 114 15.39 -9.13 -0.05
N GLY A 115 14.07 -9.21 -0.02
CA GLY A 115 13.15 -8.12 0.31
C GLY A 115 12.96 -7.11 -0.81
N LYS A 116 13.45 -7.36 -2.03
CA LYS A 116 13.24 -6.46 -3.16
C LYS A 116 11.97 -6.81 -3.93
N ILE A 117 11.34 -5.78 -4.47
CA ILE A 117 10.22 -5.96 -5.40
C ILE A 117 10.77 -6.57 -6.70
N GLU A 118 10.21 -7.70 -7.08
CA GLU A 118 10.51 -8.38 -8.34
C GLU A 118 9.77 -7.70 -9.50
N ASN A 119 8.46 -7.75 -9.46
CA ASN A 119 7.58 -7.10 -10.42
C ASN A 119 6.30 -6.61 -9.73
N ILE A 120 5.56 -5.74 -10.42
CA ILE A 120 4.29 -5.19 -9.98
C ILE A 120 3.29 -5.38 -11.13
N ALA A 121 2.19 -6.05 -10.85
CA ALA A 121 1.01 -5.98 -11.70
C ALA A 121 0.16 -4.81 -11.21
N ALA A 122 0.33 -3.67 -11.87
CA ALA A 122 -0.34 -2.44 -11.50
C ALA A 122 -1.79 -2.43 -11.95
N ASN A 123 -2.66 -1.95 -11.09
CA ASN A 123 -4.07 -1.70 -11.39
C ASN A 123 -4.79 -2.93 -11.96
N ALA A 124 -4.56 -4.11 -11.32
CA ALA A 124 -5.18 -5.36 -11.73
C ALA A 124 -6.71 -5.22 -11.79
N VAL A 125 -7.29 -5.75 -12.88
CA VAL A 125 -8.70 -5.51 -13.23
C VAL A 125 -9.62 -6.30 -12.29
N PRO A 126 -10.58 -5.64 -11.62
CA PRO A 126 -11.57 -6.32 -10.79
C PRO A 126 -12.26 -7.48 -11.51
N TYR A 127 -12.53 -8.55 -10.76
CA TYR A 127 -13.19 -9.78 -11.23
C TYR A 127 -12.44 -10.59 -12.30
N SER A 128 -11.28 -10.14 -12.81
CA SER A 128 -10.51 -10.94 -13.76
C SER A 128 -10.10 -12.28 -13.12
N THR A 129 -10.22 -13.34 -13.89
CA THR A 129 -9.71 -14.68 -13.54
C THR A 129 -8.43 -15.03 -14.29
N ASP A 130 -7.94 -14.11 -15.10
CA ASP A 130 -6.64 -14.25 -15.75
C ASP A 130 -5.52 -14.24 -14.68
N PRO A 131 -4.56 -15.15 -14.78
CA PRO A 131 -3.51 -15.21 -13.80
C PRO A 131 -2.58 -14.01 -13.88
N VAL A 132 -2.26 -13.45 -12.70
CA VAL A 132 -1.24 -12.42 -12.49
C VAL A 132 -0.06 -13.08 -11.81
N GLU A 133 1.10 -13.10 -12.45
CA GLU A 133 2.22 -13.95 -12.05
C GLU A 133 3.48 -13.16 -11.68
N SER A 134 4.27 -13.76 -10.76
CA SER A 134 5.64 -13.30 -10.52
C SER A 134 6.56 -13.70 -11.67
N THR A 135 7.56 -12.87 -11.98
CA THR A 135 8.57 -13.15 -13.03
C THR A 135 9.72 -14.02 -12.51
N ALA A 136 9.84 -14.17 -11.19
CA ALA A 136 10.79 -15.05 -10.52
C ALA A 136 10.20 -15.62 -9.22
N ALA A 137 10.93 -16.51 -8.54
CA ALA A 137 10.54 -17.04 -7.24
C ALA A 137 10.50 -15.93 -6.18
N VAL A 138 9.40 -15.83 -5.43
CA VAL A 138 9.13 -14.81 -4.42
C VAL A 138 8.76 -15.43 -3.08
N THR A 139 9.00 -14.71 -2.00
CA THR A 139 8.69 -15.15 -0.63
C THR A 139 7.44 -14.47 -0.06
N ALA A 140 6.96 -13.44 -0.72
CA ALA A 140 5.71 -12.78 -0.33
C ALA A 140 5.07 -12.04 -1.51
N VAL A 141 3.76 -11.78 -1.38
CA VAL A 141 3.02 -10.88 -2.26
C VAL A 141 2.35 -9.82 -1.39
N LEU A 142 2.40 -8.56 -1.83
CA LEU A 142 1.72 -7.44 -1.18
C LEU A 142 0.66 -6.90 -2.12
N GLU A 143 -0.56 -6.76 -1.62
CA GLU A 143 -1.66 -6.09 -2.32
C GLU A 143 -1.89 -4.71 -1.72
N LEU A 144 -1.90 -3.70 -2.57
CA LEU A 144 -2.24 -2.30 -2.28
C LEU A 144 -3.39 -1.85 -3.18
N ARG A 145 -3.96 -0.68 -2.91
CA ARG A 145 -4.93 -0.04 -3.80
C ARG A 145 -4.35 0.11 -5.22
N GLY A 146 -5.18 -0.21 -6.22
CA GLY A 146 -4.79 -0.11 -7.61
C GLY A 146 -4.33 1.30 -8.00
N GLY A 147 -3.19 1.37 -8.70
CA GLY A 147 -2.54 2.60 -9.15
C GLY A 147 -1.67 3.29 -8.10
N LEU A 148 -1.75 2.91 -6.82
CA LEU A 148 -1.02 3.58 -5.73
C LEU A 148 0.50 3.50 -5.93
N SER A 149 1.02 2.37 -6.39
CA SER A 149 2.47 2.20 -6.61
C SER A 149 3.01 3.26 -7.56
N ALA A 150 2.31 3.52 -8.67
CA ALA A 150 2.70 4.54 -9.65
C ALA A 150 2.59 5.95 -9.07
N GLU A 151 1.51 6.25 -8.34
CA GLU A 151 1.26 7.55 -7.71
C GLU A 151 2.37 7.96 -6.74
N VAL A 152 2.87 7.01 -5.93
CA VAL A 152 3.91 7.28 -4.93
C VAL A 152 5.32 6.95 -5.39
N GLY A 153 5.48 6.40 -6.60
CA GLY A 153 6.78 6.11 -7.22
C GLY A 153 7.43 4.79 -6.79
N ILE A 154 6.64 3.85 -6.25
CA ILE A 154 7.10 2.48 -5.94
C ILE A 154 7.28 1.70 -7.24
N LYS A 155 8.42 0.98 -7.36
CA LYS A 155 8.80 0.27 -8.59
C LYS A 155 9.62 -1.00 -8.30
N PRO A 156 9.78 -1.90 -9.28
CA PRO A 156 10.69 -3.03 -9.19
C PRO A 156 12.10 -2.62 -8.76
N GLY A 157 12.72 -3.41 -7.89
CA GLY A 157 14.01 -3.14 -7.28
C GLY A 157 13.96 -2.36 -5.96
N ASP A 158 12.85 -1.71 -5.62
CA ASP A 158 12.65 -1.07 -4.32
C ASP A 158 12.64 -2.10 -3.18
N THR A 159 13.01 -1.65 -1.97
CA THR A 159 13.17 -2.55 -0.84
C THR A 159 11.96 -2.51 0.08
N VAL A 160 11.36 -3.67 0.31
CA VAL A 160 10.26 -3.89 1.25
C VAL A 160 10.83 -4.47 2.54
N ARG A 161 10.40 -3.93 3.67
CA ARG A 161 10.73 -4.43 5.00
C ARG A 161 9.45 -4.63 5.81
N TRP A 162 9.31 -5.81 6.37
CA TRP A 162 8.24 -6.22 7.27
C TRP A 162 8.73 -7.43 8.06
N THR A 163 8.09 -7.76 9.18
CA THR A 163 8.48 -8.94 9.94
C THR A 163 7.43 -10.03 9.73
N ALA A 164 7.83 -11.10 9.05
CA ALA A 164 7.11 -12.37 9.10
C ALA A 164 7.71 -13.17 10.27
N LYS A 165 7.02 -13.24 11.38
CA LYS A 165 7.31 -14.26 12.41
C LYS A 165 6.29 -15.36 12.32
#